data_255e1a7985a67a4eb87c5392a19f3670
#
_entry.id   255e1a7985a67a4eb87c5392a19f3670
#
_cell.length_a   1.000
_cell.length_b   1.000
_cell.length_c   1.000
_cell.angle_alpha   90.00
_cell.angle_beta   90.00
_cell.angle_gamma   90.00
#
_symmetry.space_group_name_H-M   'P 1'
#
loop_
_entity.id
_entity.type
_entity.pdbx_description
1 polymer ?
#
loop_
_entity_poly.entity_id
_entity_poly.type
_entity_poly.pdbx_seq_one_letter_code
_entity_poly.pdbx_strand_id
1 'polypeptide(L)'
;MITSKPKKRYAFIDVQNTASTTRKLLGFLIDWHKLYSYLTLKWKCEKVFFYSGIDEGDDETAKEFESLKGAGCIVKTRTVFSYKKPDKTISIKCIACGKENVEVVSMGYNHKSNCDVDLTVDAVEEAGPDKEFLIFTGDGDFDYLIKKIVEKGTKVYVVSSNAGIKKPGLNTKRLSTRLKEVMKQHEQGKIDLINIDSWKMKIQKEV
;
A
#
# COMPACT_ATOMS: atom_id res chain seq x y z
N MET A 1 -15.97 -15.17 34.24
CA MET A 1 -15.56 -15.18 32.83
C MET A 1 -15.60 -13.73 32.34
N ILE A 2 -14.44 -13.13 32.12
CA ILE A 2 -14.36 -11.78 31.57
C ILE A 2 -14.65 -11.91 30.06
N THR A 3 -15.87 -11.64 29.64
CA THR A 3 -16.21 -11.55 28.21
C THR A 3 -15.50 -10.33 27.64
N SER A 4 -14.40 -10.54 26.95
CA SER A 4 -13.71 -9.46 26.25
C SER A 4 -14.68 -8.84 25.23
N LYS A 5 -14.87 -7.54 25.34
CA LYS A 5 -15.68 -6.75 24.39
C LYS A 5 -15.20 -7.02 22.96
N PRO A 6 -16.09 -7.23 21.98
CA PRO A 6 -15.67 -7.45 20.61
C PRO A 6 -14.84 -6.25 20.14
N LYS A 7 -13.66 -6.52 19.58
CA LYS A 7 -12.77 -5.48 19.09
C LYS A 7 -13.32 -4.86 17.82
N LYS A 8 -13.22 -3.53 17.70
CA LYS A 8 -13.57 -2.80 16.50
C LYS A 8 -12.48 -2.93 15.45
N ARG A 9 -12.84 -3.26 14.22
CA ARG A 9 -11.89 -3.40 13.11
C ARG A 9 -12.01 -2.27 12.13
N TYR A 10 -10.86 -1.71 11.75
CA TYR A 10 -10.76 -0.67 10.74
C TYR A 10 -9.72 -1.07 9.70
N ALA A 11 -9.98 -0.74 8.44
CA ALA A 11 -9.04 -1.00 7.36
C ALA A 11 -8.52 0.32 6.77
N PHE A 12 -7.21 0.43 6.58
CA PHE A 12 -6.52 1.57 5.99
C PHE A 12 -5.80 1.08 4.74
N ILE A 13 -6.21 1.57 3.58
CA ILE A 13 -5.77 1.04 2.29
C ILE A 13 -4.94 2.10 1.56
N ASP A 14 -3.62 1.87 1.49
CA ASP A 14 -2.74 2.54 0.55
C ASP A 14 -3.00 1.92 -0.84
N VAL A 15 -3.79 2.62 -1.64
CA VAL A 15 -4.28 2.12 -2.94
C VAL A 15 -3.13 1.86 -3.90
N GLN A 16 -2.19 2.80 -4.04
CA GLN A 16 -1.08 2.66 -4.98
C GLN A 16 -0.18 1.48 -4.62
N ASN A 17 0.17 1.33 -3.35
CA ASN A 17 1.02 0.23 -2.90
C ASN A 17 0.32 -1.12 -3.10
N THR A 18 -0.97 -1.20 -2.71
CA THR A 18 -1.78 -2.41 -2.81
C THR A 18 -2.01 -2.81 -4.28
N ALA A 19 -2.42 -1.87 -5.13
CA ALA A 19 -2.60 -2.10 -6.57
C ALA A 19 -1.28 -2.52 -7.26
N SER A 20 -0.17 -1.86 -6.90
CA SER A 20 1.14 -2.21 -7.42
C SER A 20 1.57 -3.63 -7.01
N THR A 21 1.25 -4.03 -5.78
CA THR A 21 1.54 -5.38 -5.26
C THR A 21 0.74 -6.43 -6.03
N THR A 22 -0.56 -6.26 -6.16
CA THR A 22 -1.41 -7.25 -6.83
C THR A 22 -1.17 -7.31 -8.34
N ARG A 23 -1.03 -6.16 -9.00
CA ARG A 23 -0.82 -6.10 -10.45
C ARG A 23 0.57 -6.59 -10.87
N LYS A 24 1.63 -6.03 -10.25
CA LYS A 24 3.02 -6.26 -10.71
C LYS A 24 3.63 -7.54 -10.16
N LEU A 25 3.22 -7.96 -8.96
CA LEU A 25 3.79 -9.14 -8.29
C LEU A 25 2.90 -10.37 -8.42
N LEU A 26 1.58 -10.20 -8.26
CA LEU A 26 0.63 -11.31 -8.19
C LEU A 26 -0.18 -11.51 -9.48
N GLY A 27 -0.10 -10.59 -10.43
CA GLY A 27 -0.69 -10.72 -11.76
C GLY A 27 -2.22 -10.62 -11.79
N PHE A 28 -2.83 -9.84 -10.89
CA PHE A 28 -4.26 -9.55 -10.94
C PHE A 28 -4.59 -8.11 -10.56
N LEU A 29 -5.72 -7.61 -11.05
CA LEU A 29 -6.26 -6.30 -10.69
C LEU A 29 -7.28 -6.46 -9.56
N ILE A 30 -7.26 -5.52 -8.62
CA ILE A 30 -8.26 -5.49 -7.53
C ILE A 30 -9.53 -4.84 -8.04
N ASP A 31 -10.66 -5.43 -7.68
CA ASP A 31 -11.96 -4.80 -7.64
C ASP A 31 -12.16 -4.20 -6.24
N TRP A 32 -12.13 -2.88 -6.15
CA TRP A 32 -12.19 -2.19 -4.85
C TRP A 32 -13.54 -2.36 -4.15
N HIS A 33 -14.63 -2.51 -4.89
CA HIS A 33 -15.95 -2.81 -4.32
C HIS A 33 -16.03 -4.22 -3.75
N LYS A 34 -15.43 -5.21 -4.43
CA LYS A 34 -15.30 -6.58 -3.89
C LYS A 34 -14.42 -6.58 -2.64
N LEU A 35 -13.31 -5.82 -2.63
CA LEU A 35 -12.47 -5.69 -1.44
C LEU A 35 -13.24 -5.05 -0.28
N TYR A 36 -13.95 -3.95 -0.51
CA TYR A 36 -14.79 -3.31 0.50
C TYR A 36 -15.82 -4.29 1.08
N SER A 37 -16.56 -4.98 0.22
CA SER A 37 -17.54 -5.98 0.62
C SER A 37 -16.90 -7.12 1.43
N TYR A 38 -15.72 -7.58 1.03
CA TYR A 38 -14.99 -8.61 1.76
C TYR A 38 -14.55 -8.14 3.15
N LEU A 39 -14.08 -6.90 3.27
CA LEU A 39 -13.68 -6.30 4.54
C LEU A 39 -14.86 -6.11 5.49
N THR A 40 -16.00 -5.62 5.00
CA THR A 40 -17.18 -5.37 5.83
C THR A 40 -17.89 -6.67 6.20
N LEU A 41 -18.07 -7.60 5.27
CA LEU A 41 -18.86 -8.82 5.50
C LEU A 41 -18.07 -9.92 6.19
N LYS A 42 -16.80 -10.14 5.84
CA LYS A 42 -15.98 -11.23 6.41
C LYS A 42 -15.11 -10.76 7.57
N TRP A 43 -14.43 -9.64 7.40
CA TRP A 43 -13.57 -9.09 8.45
C TRP A 43 -14.32 -8.24 9.48
N LYS A 44 -15.60 -7.91 9.21
CA LYS A 44 -16.44 -7.08 10.08
C LYS A 44 -15.79 -5.71 10.37
N CYS A 45 -15.14 -5.14 9.37
CA CYS A 45 -14.60 -3.79 9.50
C CYS A 45 -15.74 -2.77 9.62
N GLU A 46 -15.73 -1.97 10.68
CA GLU A 46 -16.69 -0.89 10.90
C GLU A 46 -16.38 0.35 10.06
N LYS A 47 -15.08 0.57 9.78
CA LYS A 47 -14.58 1.66 8.92
C LYS A 47 -13.59 1.11 7.92
N VAL A 48 -13.70 1.57 6.67
CA VAL A 48 -12.76 1.25 5.61
C VAL A 48 -12.33 2.54 4.94
N PHE A 49 -11.04 2.84 5.03
CA PHE A 49 -10.42 4.04 4.50
C PHE A 49 -9.63 3.70 3.26
N PHE A 50 -9.83 4.48 2.19
CA PHE A 50 -9.05 4.41 0.96
C PHE A 50 -8.25 5.70 0.80
N TYR A 51 -6.94 5.56 0.54
CA TYR A 51 -6.03 6.67 0.29
C TYR A 51 -5.43 6.51 -1.10
N SER A 52 -5.69 7.46 -1.98
CA SER A 52 -5.24 7.39 -3.38
C SER A 52 -4.79 8.73 -3.92
N GLY A 53 -3.69 8.71 -4.67
CA GLY A 53 -3.43 9.77 -5.63
C GLY A 53 -4.27 9.55 -6.88
N ILE A 54 -4.78 10.64 -7.46
CA ILE A 54 -5.48 10.64 -8.74
C ILE A 54 -4.73 11.57 -9.67
N ASP A 55 -4.38 11.08 -10.87
CA ASP A 55 -3.78 11.90 -11.91
C ASP A 55 -4.80 12.93 -12.42
N GLU A 56 -4.33 14.12 -12.78
CA GLU A 56 -5.19 15.15 -13.36
C GLU A 56 -5.80 14.62 -14.67
N GLY A 57 -7.14 14.68 -14.76
CA GLY A 57 -7.89 14.17 -15.92
C GLY A 57 -8.20 12.66 -15.88
N ASP A 58 -7.87 11.93 -14.81
CA ASP A 58 -8.29 10.54 -14.62
C ASP A 58 -9.71 10.47 -14.02
N ASP A 59 -10.69 10.78 -14.87
CA ASP A 59 -12.10 10.79 -14.49
C ASP A 59 -12.65 9.38 -14.15
N GLU A 60 -12.06 8.32 -14.71
CA GLU A 60 -12.49 6.94 -14.45
C GLU A 60 -12.17 6.57 -13.00
N THR A 61 -10.94 6.76 -12.59
CA THR A 61 -10.51 6.52 -11.20
C THR A 61 -11.28 7.43 -10.22
N ALA A 62 -11.49 8.69 -10.57
CA ALA A 62 -12.28 9.62 -9.74
C ALA A 62 -13.71 9.11 -9.53
N LYS A 63 -14.40 8.66 -10.56
CA LYS A 63 -15.75 8.08 -10.49
C LYS A 63 -15.80 6.79 -9.67
N GLU A 64 -14.80 5.91 -9.80
CA GLU A 64 -14.70 4.69 -8.99
C GLU A 64 -14.62 5.03 -7.49
N PHE A 65 -13.80 6.01 -7.10
CA PHE A 65 -13.69 6.43 -5.70
C PHE A 65 -14.93 7.18 -5.18
N GLU A 66 -15.62 7.96 -6.01
CA GLU A 66 -16.92 8.54 -5.62
C GLU A 66 -17.98 7.44 -5.41
N SER A 67 -18.00 6.41 -6.24
CA SER A 67 -18.86 5.24 -6.06
C SER A 67 -18.57 4.51 -4.74
N LEU A 68 -17.29 4.36 -4.37
CA LEU A 68 -16.89 3.78 -3.08
C LEU A 68 -17.34 4.63 -1.89
N LYS A 69 -17.27 5.97 -1.98
CA LYS A 69 -17.86 6.87 -0.95
C LYS A 69 -19.36 6.63 -0.81
N GLY A 70 -20.08 6.53 -1.92
CA GLY A 70 -21.50 6.22 -1.94
C GLY A 70 -21.83 4.85 -1.30
N ALA A 71 -20.93 3.89 -1.36
CA ALA A 71 -21.06 2.59 -0.70
C ALA A 71 -20.77 2.63 0.81
N GLY A 72 -20.26 3.73 1.36
CA GLY A 72 -19.97 3.91 2.77
C GLY A 72 -18.47 3.86 3.14
N CYS A 73 -17.57 3.89 2.15
CA CYS A 73 -16.14 4.02 2.39
C CYS A 73 -15.75 5.45 2.76
N ILE A 74 -14.70 5.60 3.54
CA ILE A 74 -14.03 6.88 3.77
C ILE A 74 -12.90 6.98 2.74
N VAL A 75 -13.06 7.87 1.76
CA VAL A 75 -12.08 8.01 0.67
C VAL A 75 -11.40 9.37 0.77
N LYS A 76 -10.07 9.35 0.83
CA LYS A 76 -9.22 10.55 0.76
C LYS A 76 -8.36 10.48 -0.48
N THR A 77 -8.52 11.47 -1.35
CA THR A 77 -7.76 11.56 -2.60
C THR A 77 -6.93 12.83 -2.64
N ARG A 78 -5.79 12.76 -3.31
CA ARG A 78 -4.92 13.90 -3.60
C ARG A 78 -4.53 13.90 -5.07
N THR A 79 -4.42 15.08 -5.65
CA THR A 79 -3.85 15.19 -7.01
C THR A 79 -2.41 14.72 -7.02
N VAL A 80 -2.06 13.91 -8.02
CA VAL A 80 -0.69 13.45 -8.24
C VAL A 80 0.10 14.56 -8.92
N PHE A 81 1.22 14.93 -8.34
CA PHE A 81 2.17 15.88 -8.94
C PHE A 81 3.27 15.12 -9.65
N SER A 82 3.53 15.53 -10.89
CA SER A 82 4.61 14.97 -11.71
C SER A 82 5.81 15.91 -11.71
N TYR A 83 6.97 15.40 -11.30
CA TYR A 83 8.23 16.11 -11.33
C TYR A 83 9.17 15.45 -12.32
N LYS A 84 9.73 16.23 -13.26
CA LYS A 84 10.76 15.70 -14.15
C LYS A 84 11.99 15.31 -13.32
N LYS A 85 12.46 14.07 -13.52
CA LYS A 85 13.73 13.63 -12.95
C LYS A 85 14.87 14.36 -13.64
N PRO A 86 15.99 14.67 -12.95
CA PRO A 86 17.19 15.15 -13.61
C PRO A 86 17.64 14.15 -14.67
N ASP A 87 17.95 14.67 -15.86
CA ASP A 87 18.49 13.87 -16.93
C ASP A 87 19.87 13.31 -16.50
N LYS A 88 20.17 12.06 -16.90
CA LYS A 88 21.44 11.41 -16.56
C LYS A 88 22.39 11.47 -17.75
N THR A 89 23.56 12.06 -17.54
CA THR A 89 24.63 12.03 -18.53
C THR A 89 25.41 10.71 -18.40
N ILE A 90 25.50 9.95 -19.47
CA ILE A 90 26.26 8.70 -19.56
C ILE A 90 27.41 8.92 -20.53
N SER A 91 28.63 8.68 -20.08
CA SER A 91 29.81 8.64 -20.94
C SER A 91 30.12 7.19 -21.31
N ILE A 92 30.18 6.95 -22.62
CA ILE A 92 30.45 5.61 -23.17
C ILE A 92 31.73 5.72 -24.02
N LYS A 93 32.75 4.97 -23.57
CA LYS A 93 34.02 4.89 -24.32
C LYS A 93 33.92 3.80 -25.38
N CYS A 94 34.14 4.16 -26.63
CA CYS A 94 34.18 3.20 -27.74
C CYS A 94 35.34 2.21 -27.56
N ILE A 95 35.02 0.90 -27.53
CA ILE A 95 36.02 -0.15 -27.33
C ILE A 95 37.00 -0.23 -28.52
N ALA A 96 36.53 0.11 -29.73
CA ALA A 96 37.34 -0.01 -30.93
C ALA A 96 38.32 1.15 -31.13
N CYS A 97 37.90 2.42 -30.88
CA CYS A 97 38.71 3.61 -31.17
C CYS A 97 39.03 4.46 -29.94
N GLY A 98 38.55 4.10 -28.76
CA GLY A 98 38.80 4.85 -27.53
C GLY A 98 38.07 6.19 -27.41
N LYS A 99 37.31 6.61 -28.43
CA LYS A 99 36.58 7.88 -28.42
C LYS A 99 35.47 7.83 -27.36
N GLU A 100 35.39 8.90 -26.60
CA GLU A 100 34.34 9.09 -25.61
C GLU A 100 33.11 9.75 -26.23
N ASN A 101 31.97 9.13 -26.11
CA ASN A 101 30.66 9.67 -26.50
C ASN A 101 29.87 9.98 -25.25
N VAL A 102 29.26 11.15 -25.20
CA VAL A 102 28.41 11.59 -24.09
C VAL A 102 26.97 11.60 -24.58
N GLU A 103 26.12 10.85 -23.88
CA GLU A 103 24.69 10.77 -24.16
C GLU A 103 23.89 11.24 -22.95
N VAL A 104 22.88 12.07 -23.23
CA VAL A 104 21.95 12.55 -22.18
C VAL A 104 20.69 11.68 -22.22
N VAL A 105 20.50 10.90 -21.18
CA VAL A 105 19.35 10.00 -21.05
C VAL A 105 18.29 10.66 -20.17
N SER A 106 17.10 10.84 -20.72
CA SER A 106 15.94 11.31 -19.92
C SER A 106 15.49 10.24 -18.94
N MET A 107 15.45 10.60 -17.67
CA MET A 107 15.03 9.70 -16.59
C MET A 107 13.50 9.71 -16.36
N GLY A 108 12.74 10.42 -17.20
CA GLY A 108 11.30 10.54 -17.11
C GLY A 108 10.82 11.35 -15.90
N TYR A 109 9.63 11.02 -15.37
CA TYR A 109 9.00 11.77 -14.30
C TYR A 109 8.85 10.93 -13.03
N ASN A 110 8.90 11.59 -11.88
CA ASN A 110 8.42 11.05 -10.61
C ASN A 110 6.98 11.50 -10.43
N HIS A 111 6.11 10.57 -10.09
CA HIS A 111 4.73 10.85 -9.68
C HIS A 111 4.65 10.74 -8.17
N LYS A 112 4.10 11.75 -7.52
CA LYS A 112 4.01 11.82 -6.05
C LYS A 112 2.62 12.29 -5.63
N SER A 113 1.98 11.50 -4.75
CA SER A 113 0.82 11.92 -3.98
C SER A 113 1.15 11.73 -2.49
N ASN A 114 0.78 12.68 -1.65
CA ASN A 114 1.13 12.64 -0.22
C ASN A 114 0.01 12.04 0.64
N CYS A 115 -0.67 11.00 0.15
CA CYS A 115 -1.74 10.31 0.90
C CYS A 115 -1.23 9.55 2.14
N ASP A 116 0.08 9.26 2.19
CA ASP A 116 0.71 8.57 3.33
C ASP A 116 0.58 9.35 4.63
N VAL A 117 0.62 10.69 4.55
CA VAL A 117 0.43 11.56 5.70
C VAL A 117 -1.01 11.48 6.21
N ASP A 118 -2.00 11.51 5.30
CA ASP A 118 -3.41 11.40 5.67
C ASP A 118 -3.71 10.04 6.32
N LEU A 119 -3.19 8.93 5.72
CA LEU A 119 -3.30 7.59 6.29
C LEU A 119 -2.68 7.54 7.69
N THR A 120 -1.49 8.12 7.84
CA THR A 120 -0.76 8.12 9.12
C THR A 120 -1.55 8.85 10.21
N VAL A 121 -2.06 10.05 9.92
CA VAL A 121 -2.81 10.85 10.88
C VAL A 121 -4.09 10.13 11.30
N ASP A 122 -4.89 9.67 10.33
CA ASP A 122 -6.15 8.96 10.62
C ASP A 122 -5.91 7.68 11.43
N ALA A 123 -4.89 6.89 11.08
CA ALA A 123 -4.59 5.67 11.81
C ALA A 123 -4.15 5.96 13.25
N VAL A 124 -3.39 7.03 13.50
CA VAL A 124 -2.98 7.43 14.86
C VAL A 124 -4.16 7.95 15.68
N GLU A 125 -5.06 8.73 15.08
CA GLU A 125 -6.27 9.25 15.73
C GLU A 125 -7.25 8.13 16.08
N GLU A 126 -7.41 7.16 15.20
CA GLU A 126 -8.30 6.02 15.42
C GLU A 126 -7.70 4.95 16.36
N ALA A 127 -6.40 4.97 16.66
CA ALA A 127 -5.75 3.92 17.43
C ALA A 127 -6.19 3.88 18.90
N GLY A 128 -6.34 2.67 19.45
CA GLY A 128 -6.68 2.43 20.86
C GLY A 128 -6.76 0.94 21.23
N PRO A 129 -6.87 0.61 22.52
CA PRO A 129 -6.72 -0.77 23.02
C PRO A 129 -7.82 -1.74 22.55
N ASP A 130 -9.02 -1.24 22.24
CA ASP A 130 -10.15 -2.08 21.81
C ASP A 130 -10.25 -2.20 20.28
N LYS A 131 -9.16 -1.90 19.55
CA LYS A 131 -9.18 -1.84 18.09
C LYS A 131 -8.19 -2.81 17.44
N GLU A 132 -8.56 -3.26 16.24
CA GLU A 132 -7.73 -4.05 15.34
C GLU A 132 -7.68 -3.36 13.98
N PHE A 133 -6.48 -3.13 13.46
CA PHE A 133 -6.29 -2.45 12.19
C PHE A 133 -5.76 -3.40 11.12
N LEU A 134 -6.36 -3.33 9.93
CA LEU A 134 -5.81 -3.91 8.72
C LEU A 134 -5.16 -2.79 7.92
N ILE A 135 -3.82 -2.78 7.82
CA ILE A 135 -3.07 -1.77 7.08
C ILE A 135 -2.54 -2.40 5.81
N PHE A 136 -3.10 -1.95 4.68
CA PHE A 136 -2.76 -2.45 3.36
C PHE A 136 -1.58 -1.67 2.80
N THR A 137 -0.40 -2.13 3.09
CA THR A 137 0.85 -1.57 2.57
C THR A 137 2.00 -2.57 2.69
N GLY A 138 3.00 -2.44 1.85
CA GLY A 138 4.28 -3.13 1.97
C GLY A 138 5.43 -2.15 2.17
N ASP A 139 5.11 -0.84 2.27
CA ASP A 139 6.09 0.23 2.35
C ASP A 139 6.72 0.32 3.75
N GLY A 140 8.04 0.40 3.77
CA GLY A 140 8.82 0.52 4.99
C GLY A 140 8.68 1.85 5.71
N ASP A 141 8.19 2.87 5.03
CA ASP A 141 8.04 4.20 5.62
C ASP A 141 6.90 4.23 6.66
N PHE A 142 6.02 3.22 6.65
CA PHE A 142 5.00 3.03 7.69
C PHE A 142 5.48 2.27 8.94
N ASP A 143 6.76 1.90 9.04
CA ASP A 143 7.29 1.17 10.21
C ASP A 143 7.08 1.93 11.52
N TYR A 144 7.30 3.23 11.51
CA TYR A 144 7.11 4.09 12.68
C TYR A 144 5.61 4.22 13.05
N LEU A 145 4.74 4.37 12.06
CA LEU A 145 3.29 4.39 12.29
C LEU A 145 2.84 3.11 13.00
N ILE A 146 3.22 1.95 12.48
CA ILE A 146 2.82 0.66 13.05
C ILE A 146 3.28 0.53 14.50
N LYS A 147 4.50 0.92 14.82
CA LYS A 147 5.00 0.95 16.21
C LYS A 147 4.12 1.83 17.09
N LYS A 148 3.79 3.04 16.63
CA LYS A 148 2.99 4.01 17.41
C LYS A 148 1.56 3.52 17.67
N ILE A 149 0.89 2.94 16.70
CA ILE A 149 -0.47 2.41 16.94
C ILE A 149 -0.48 1.17 17.83
N VAL A 150 0.56 0.33 17.77
CA VAL A 150 0.72 -0.81 18.69
C VAL A 150 1.02 -0.33 20.11
N GLU A 151 1.85 0.70 20.30
CA GLU A 151 2.08 1.34 21.60
C GLU A 151 0.77 1.87 22.21
N LYS A 152 -0.20 2.30 21.41
CA LYS A 152 -1.54 2.71 21.83
C LYS A 152 -2.47 1.53 22.14
N GLY A 153 -1.97 0.29 22.04
CA GLY A 153 -2.72 -0.93 22.36
C GLY A 153 -3.53 -1.53 21.21
N THR A 154 -3.43 -0.98 20.00
CA THR A 154 -4.12 -1.52 18.82
C THR A 154 -3.38 -2.73 18.27
N LYS A 155 -4.10 -3.79 17.96
CA LYS A 155 -3.57 -4.94 17.20
C LYS A 155 -3.51 -4.58 15.71
N VAL A 156 -2.41 -4.93 15.03
CA VAL A 156 -2.21 -4.60 13.62
C VAL A 156 -2.09 -5.85 12.77
N TYR A 157 -2.80 -5.87 11.66
CA TYR A 157 -2.62 -6.80 10.55
C TYR A 157 -2.02 -6.02 9.37
N VAL A 158 -0.77 -6.30 9.03
CA VAL A 158 -0.17 -5.77 7.80
C VAL A 158 -0.66 -6.65 6.65
N VAL A 159 -1.40 -6.07 5.71
CA VAL A 159 -1.91 -6.78 4.53
C VAL A 159 -1.02 -6.47 3.34
N SER A 160 -0.24 -7.45 2.92
CA SER A 160 0.73 -7.31 1.82
C SER A 160 1.06 -8.70 1.23
N SER A 161 2.12 -8.80 0.43
CA SER A 161 2.59 -10.10 -0.08
C SER A 161 4.04 -10.37 0.31
N ASN A 162 4.28 -11.60 0.78
CA ASN A 162 5.63 -12.13 1.00
C ASN A 162 6.29 -12.64 -0.30
N ALA A 163 5.53 -12.73 -1.39
CA ALA A 163 6.06 -13.16 -2.67
C ALA A 163 7.17 -12.22 -3.15
N GLY A 164 8.04 -12.72 -4.00
CA GLY A 164 9.11 -11.96 -4.62
C GLY A 164 9.40 -12.50 -6.01
N ILE A 165 9.70 -11.61 -6.95
CA ILE A 165 10.18 -11.98 -8.29
C ILE A 165 11.69 -11.90 -8.25
N LYS A 166 12.35 -13.03 -8.49
CA LYS A 166 13.79 -13.12 -8.70
C LYS A 166 14.06 -13.34 -10.19
N LYS A 167 14.61 -12.35 -10.86
CA LYS A 167 15.15 -12.47 -12.23
C LYS A 167 16.60 -11.98 -12.22
N PRO A 168 17.46 -12.39 -13.14
CA PRO A 168 18.80 -11.82 -13.26
C PRO A 168 18.74 -10.28 -13.30
N GLY A 169 19.43 -9.63 -12.37
CA GLY A 169 19.45 -8.17 -12.22
C GLY A 169 18.18 -7.53 -11.61
N LEU A 170 17.14 -8.32 -11.26
CA LEU A 170 15.92 -7.81 -10.66
C LEU A 170 15.49 -8.68 -9.47
N ASN A 171 15.45 -8.08 -8.29
CA ASN A 171 14.89 -8.69 -7.09
C ASN A 171 13.79 -7.78 -6.53
N THR A 172 12.54 -8.09 -6.88
CA THR A 172 11.40 -7.27 -6.46
C THR A 172 10.66 -7.95 -5.32
N LYS A 173 10.68 -7.31 -4.17
CA LYS A 173 9.84 -7.65 -3.00
C LYS A 173 8.96 -6.45 -2.69
N ARG A 174 7.73 -6.69 -2.28
CA ARG A 174 6.79 -5.62 -1.91
C ARG A 174 6.74 -5.37 -0.41
N LEU A 175 6.83 -6.42 0.38
CA LEU A 175 6.94 -6.27 1.82
C LEU A 175 8.37 -5.89 2.21
N SER A 176 8.54 -4.69 2.74
CA SER A 176 9.84 -4.13 3.10
C SER A 176 10.51 -4.89 4.25
N THR A 177 11.84 -4.81 4.30
CA THR A 177 12.63 -5.39 5.40
C THR A 177 12.31 -4.71 6.73
N ARG A 178 12.12 -3.38 6.74
CA ARG A 178 11.75 -2.62 7.95
C ARG A 178 10.46 -3.15 8.58
N LEU A 179 9.40 -3.35 7.78
CA LEU A 179 8.14 -3.92 8.29
C LEU A 179 8.33 -5.33 8.84
N LYS A 180 9.15 -6.16 8.20
CA LYS A 180 9.47 -7.51 8.71
C LYS A 180 10.20 -7.47 10.05
N GLU A 181 11.10 -6.51 10.23
CA GLU A 181 11.82 -6.29 11.49
C GLU A 181 10.87 -5.84 12.60
N VAL A 182 9.98 -4.90 12.32
CA VAL A 182 8.97 -4.46 13.28
C VAL A 182 8.08 -5.61 13.74
N MET A 183 7.62 -6.45 12.80
CA MET A 183 6.81 -7.64 13.14
C MET A 183 7.57 -8.64 14.03
N LYS A 184 8.89 -8.77 13.86
CA LYS A 184 9.73 -9.66 14.69
C LYS A 184 10.02 -9.11 16.08
N GLN A 185 10.10 -7.78 16.22
CA GLN A 185 10.46 -7.10 17.48
C GLN A 185 9.31 -7.00 18.47
N HIS A 186 8.05 -7.16 18.01
CA HIS A 186 6.88 -7.06 18.88
C HIS A 186 6.43 -8.44 19.34
N GLU A 187 5.74 -8.48 20.48
CA GLU A 187 5.14 -9.70 21.04
C GLU A 187 4.27 -10.40 19.99
N GLN A 188 4.34 -11.73 19.98
CA GLN A 188 3.55 -12.55 19.08
C GLN A 188 2.06 -12.22 19.21
N GLY A 189 1.42 -11.94 18.08
CA GLY A 189 -0.01 -11.59 18.02
C GLY A 189 -0.35 -10.11 18.16
N LYS A 190 0.63 -9.22 18.35
CA LYS A 190 0.42 -7.76 18.29
C LYS A 190 0.44 -7.24 16.86
N ILE A 191 1.35 -7.79 16.04
CA ILE A 191 1.47 -7.47 14.61
C ILE A 191 1.53 -8.78 13.84
N ASP A 192 0.56 -9.00 12.96
CA ASP A 192 0.51 -10.19 12.10
C ASP A 192 0.53 -9.80 10.63
N LEU A 193 1.11 -10.66 9.78
CA LEU A 193 1.06 -10.51 8.33
C LEU A 193 -0.10 -11.30 7.74
N ILE A 194 -0.90 -10.64 6.91
CA ILE A 194 -1.88 -11.29 6.06
C ILE A 194 -1.38 -11.24 4.62
N ASN A 195 -1.17 -12.41 4.00
CA ASN A 195 -0.84 -12.48 2.59
C ASN A 195 -2.09 -12.23 1.74
N ILE A 196 -2.12 -11.11 1.03
CA ILE A 196 -3.23 -10.72 0.14
C ILE A 196 -3.43 -11.71 -1.01
N ASP A 197 -2.40 -12.50 -1.32
CA ASP A 197 -2.41 -13.57 -2.33
C ASP A 197 -3.59 -14.53 -2.12
N SER A 198 -3.85 -14.87 -0.85
CA SER A 198 -4.93 -15.80 -0.46
C SER A 198 -6.34 -15.22 -0.70
N TRP A 199 -6.44 -13.91 -0.93
CA TRP A 199 -7.71 -13.24 -1.18
C TRP A 199 -8.03 -13.07 -2.67
N LYS A 200 -7.10 -13.43 -3.57
CA LYS A 200 -7.23 -13.23 -5.02
C LYS A 200 -8.63 -13.54 -5.54
N MET A 201 -9.14 -14.74 -5.30
CA MET A 201 -10.47 -15.18 -5.78
C MET A 201 -11.65 -14.40 -5.18
N LYS A 202 -11.43 -13.59 -4.15
CA LYS A 202 -12.45 -12.80 -3.46
C LYS A 202 -12.48 -11.35 -3.90
N ILE A 203 -11.34 -10.84 -4.37
CA ILE A 203 -11.13 -9.40 -4.59
C ILE A 203 -10.66 -9.06 -6.02
N GLN A 204 -10.38 -10.05 -6.87
CA GLN A 204 -9.94 -9.76 -8.24
C GLN A 204 -11.06 -9.19 -9.09
N LYS A 205 -10.70 -8.25 -9.98
CA LYS A 205 -11.55 -7.75 -11.05
C LYS A 205 -11.75 -8.87 -12.07
N GLU A 206 -12.99 -9.09 -12.48
CA GLU A 206 -13.29 -10.01 -13.58
C GLU A 206 -12.81 -9.37 -14.89
N VAL A 207 -12.20 -10.18 -15.77
CA VAL A 207 -11.68 -9.76 -17.08
C VAL A 207 -12.73 -10.04 -18.13
#